data_e1c840cfc03c6cd98f4ae6a3b1fd12a8
#
_entry.id   e1c840cfc03c6cd98f4ae6a3b1fd12a8
#
_cell.length_a   1.000
_cell.length_b   1.000
_cell.length_c   1.000
_cell.angle_alpha   90.00
_cell.angle_beta   90.00
_cell.angle_gamma   90.00
#
_symmetry.space_group_name_H-M   'P 1'
#
loop_
_entity.id
_entity.type
_entity.pdbx_description
1 polymer ?
#
loop_
_entity_poly.entity_id
_entity_poly.type
_entity_poly.pdbx_seq_one_letter_code
_entity_poly.pdbx_strand_id
1 'polypeptide(L)'
;MRPSVSYTRYVVGVLFVFMLLHETDRLLIGPLTPDIMATFHITMTQMGAVSTGALIVGAVLYPVWGYAYDRFSRPKLLSLASFIWGSTTWISAAAPSYPVFLATRASTGIDDSSYPGLFSLVSDYFGPKVRGRVYGLLRLTQPLGYIIGMVLGLILTATLGWRGVFYLTGGLGLVVAGLIFFSLRETPRGQAEPEMAGLAEAGTYNFEWKTALGLFRKRSLVLLFIQGFFGVFPWNAITFWFFVYLQNERGYSDTAVLVTMIPVVLILAGGYPLGGAVGDWCFQRTRRGRMVVSTVGVMAGAALMAAALNVPVDNQWLFLLLLGLAAIFIPLADANVVAAVFDVTLPEVRSTASAVESFMESIGAALSPLLIGIVADQMSLKSAFLIICSSAWALCAVFFGVTAYLVPRDIETLHQQLQARARLETERQTGPQKEMV
;
A
#
# COMPACT_ATOMS: atom_id res chain seq x y z
N MET A 1 29.73 1.48 2.04
CA MET A 1 29.63 2.83 2.69
C MET A 1 28.17 3.17 2.92
N ARG A 2 27.79 3.61 4.13
CA ARG A 2 26.40 4.06 4.36
C ARG A 2 26.13 5.28 3.49
N PRO A 3 24.96 5.39 2.84
CA PRO A 3 24.62 6.56 2.06
C PRO A 3 24.54 7.81 2.95
N SER A 4 24.88 8.96 2.39
CA SER A 4 24.79 10.23 3.12
C SER A 4 23.33 10.52 3.49
N VAL A 5 23.11 11.26 4.59
CA VAL A 5 21.76 11.68 5.03
C VAL A 5 21.02 12.43 3.92
N SER A 6 21.74 13.26 3.16
CA SER A 6 21.19 13.99 2.01
C SER A 6 20.70 13.06 0.92
N TYR A 7 21.47 12.04 0.56
CA TYR A 7 21.08 11.07 -0.46
C TYR A 7 19.89 10.22 0.00
N THR A 8 19.86 9.82 1.26
CA THR A 8 18.73 9.05 1.81
C THR A 8 17.42 9.84 1.75
N ARG A 9 17.45 11.16 2.07
CA ARG A 9 16.28 12.05 1.91
C ARG A 9 15.87 12.19 0.44
N TYR A 10 16.84 12.31 -0.46
CA TYR A 10 16.61 12.34 -1.90
C TYR A 10 15.90 11.07 -2.39
N VAL A 11 16.35 9.89 -1.97
CA VAL A 11 15.71 8.61 -2.31
C VAL A 11 14.23 8.59 -1.89
N VAL A 12 13.93 9.00 -0.64
CA VAL A 12 12.54 9.08 -0.18
C VAL A 12 11.72 10.06 -1.01
N GLY A 13 12.30 11.22 -1.36
CA GLY A 13 11.63 12.21 -2.23
C GLY A 13 11.29 11.64 -3.60
N VAL A 14 12.22 10.94 -4.25
CA VAL A 14 11.99 10.31 -5.56
C VAL A 14 10.91 9.22 -5.46
N LEU A 15 10.96 8.36 -4.43
CA LEU A 15 9.97 7.31 -4.22
C LEU A 15 8.58 7.90 -3.89
N PHE A 16 8.53 8.99 -3.12
CA PHE A 16 7.29 9.70 -2.83
C PHE A 16 6.67 10.28 -4.11
N VAL A 17 7.46 10.95 -4.95
CA VAL A 17 6.98 11.49 -6.22
C VAL A 17 6.51 10.37 -7.16
N PHE A 18 7.25 9.27 -7.25
CA PHE A 18 6.84 8.10 -8.02
C PHE A 18 5.48 7.58 -7.55
N MET A 19 5.33 7.28 -6.26
CA MET A 19 4.07 6.77 -5.70
C MET A 19 2.92 7.78 -5.87
N LEU A 20 3.17 9.07 -5.64
CA LEU A 20 2.15 10.10 -5.75
C LEU A 20 1.61 10.21 -7.17
N LEU A 21 2.49 10.27 -8.18
CA LEU A 21 2.09 10.36 -9.57
C LEU A 21 1.38 9.08 -10.05
N HIS A 22 1.87 7.93 -9.60
CA HIS A 22 1.27 6.64 -9.92
C HIS A 22 -0.14 6.49 -9.32
N GLU A 23 -0.33 6.82 -8.03
CA GLU A 23 -1.66 6.82 -7.40
C GLU A 23 -2.59 7.86 -8.02
N THR A 24 -2.07 9.02 -8.43
CA THR A 24 -2.82 10.03 -9.16
C THR A 24 -3.36 9.46 -10.47
N ASP A 25 -2.51 8.83 -11.30
CA ASP A 25 -2.92 8.24 -12.60
C ASP A 25 -3.94 7.11 -12.42
N ARG A 26 -3.70 6.24 -11.44
CA ARG A 26 -4.59 5.11 -11.14
C ARG A 26 -6.01 5.57 -10.80
N LEU A 27 -6.15 6.67 -10.07
CA LEU A 27 -7.43 7.17 -9.58
C LEU A 27 -8.09 8.19 -10.52
N LEU A 28 -7.37 8.69 -11.56
CA LEU A 28 -7.92 9.52 -12.62
C LEU A 28 -9.02 8.83 -13.43
N ILE A 29 -9.02 7.50 -13.51
CA ILE A 29 -10.00 6.77 -14.32
C ILE A 29 -11.45 7.05 -13.91
N GLY A 30 -11.70 7.32 -12.62
CA GLY A 30 -13.03 7.64 -12.10
C GLY A 30 -13.63 8.89 -12.76
N PRO A 31 -13.00 10.07 -12.60
CA PRO A 31 -13.44 11.31 -13.27
C PRO A 31 -13.50 11.24 -14.79
N LEU A 32 -12.65 10.42 -15.42
CA LEU A 32 -12.60 10.25 -16.89
C LEU A 32 -13.62 9.25 -17.43
N THR A 33 -14.27 8.46 -16.55
CA THR A 33 -15.20 7.40 -16.94
C THR A 33 -16.30 7.86 -17.91
N PRO A 34 -17.02 8.99 -17.70
CA PRO A 34 -18.08 9.41 -18.61
C PRO A 34 -17.58 9.63 -20.05
N ASP A 35 -16.43 10.30 -20.20
CA ASP A 35 -15.87 10.62 -21.52
C ASP A 35 -15.32 9.37 -22.23
N ILE A 36 -14.72 8.46 -21.48
CA ILE A 36 -14.27 7.16 -21.99
C ILE A 36 -15.47 6.34 -22.49
N MET A 37 -16.53 6.26 -21.68
CA MET A 37 -17.75 5.54 -22.04
C MET A 37 -18.42 6.15 -23.27
N ALA A 38 -18.52 7.46 -23.37
CA ALA A 38 -19.05 8.16 -24.51
C ALA A 38 -18.21 7.92 -25.79
N THR A 39 -16.87 7.88 -25.66
CA THR A 39 -15.95 7.66 -26.76
C THR A 39 -16.08 6.25 -27.37
N PHE A 40 -16.19 5.23 -26.54
CA PHE A 40 -16.25 3.84 -26.97
C PHE A 40 -17.66 3.28 -27.05
N HIS A 41 -18.69 4.05 -26.67
CA HIS A 41 -20.09 3.63 -26.59
C HIS A 41 -20.28 2.36 -25.75
N ILE A 42 -19.64 2.31 -24.57
CA ILE A 42 -19.63 1.14 -23.67
C ILE A 42 -20.55 1.32 -22.46
N THR A 43 -20.96 0.19 -21.90
CA THR A 43 -21.81 0.13 -20.70
C THR A 43 -20.99 0.30 -19.40
N MET A 44 -21.68 0.57 -18.28
CA MET A 44 -21.05 0.59 -16.95
C MET A 44 -20.37 -0.74 -16.61
N THR A 45 -20.99 -1.87 -16.96
CA THR A 45 -20.41 -3.20 -16.78
C THR A 45 -19.09 -3.34 -17.53
N GLN A 46 -19.03 -2.89 -18.78
CA GLN A 46 -17.81 -2.90 -19.60
C GLN A 46 -16.74 -1.99 -19.00
N MET A 47 -17.12 -0.82 -18.51
CA MET A 47 -16.17 0.08 -17.82
C MET A 47 -15.69 -0.52 -16.48
N GLY A 48 -16.56 -1.20 -15.74
CA GLY A 48 -16.18 -1.96 -14.55
C GLY A 48 -15.16 -3.06 -14.83
N ALA A 49 -15.29 -3.75 -15.97
CA ALA A 49 -14.34 -4.78 -16.39
C ALA A 49 -12.92 -4.24 -16.58
N VAL A 50 -12.75 -2.95 -16.93
CA VAL A 50 -11.44 -2.30 -17.05
C VAL A 50 -10.69 -2.31 -15.71
N SER A 51 -11.35 -1.90 -14.63
CA SER A 51 -10.74 -1.88 -13.28
C SER A 51 -10.52 -3.30 -12.75
N THR A 52 -11.48 -4.18 -12.96
CA THR A 52 -11.38 -5.61 -12.55
C THR A 52 -10.21 -6.29 -13.26
N GLY A 53 -9.99 -6.02 -14.55
CA GLY A 53 -8.88 -6.59 -15.31
C GLY A 53 -7.51 -6.21 -14.72
N ALA A 54 -7.31 -4.95 -14.35
CA ALA A 54 -6.07 -4.49 -13.71
C ALA A 54 -5.85 -5.17 -12.36
N LEU A 55 -6.90 -5.29 -11.53
CA LEU A 55 -6.82 -5.95 -10.22
C LEU A 55 -6.45 -7.44 -10.34
N ILE A 56 -7.03 -8.16 -11.32
CA ILE A 56 -6.70 -9.57 -11.55
C ILE A 56 -5.25 -9.73 -12.00
N VAL A 57 -4.81 -8.93 -12.98
CA VAL A 57 -3.42 -8.96 -13.47
C VAL A 57 -2.45 -8.64 -12.33
N GLY A 58 -2.75 -7.60 -11.53
CA GLY A 58 -1.95 -7.24 -10.37
C GLY A 58 -1.87 -8.37 -9.35
N ALA A 59 -3.00 -8.97 -8.98
CA ALA A 59 -3.06 -10.07 -8.00
C ALA A 59 -2.16 -11.25 -8.42
N VAL A 60 -2.20 -11.64 -9.68
CA VAL A 60 -1.36 -12.75 -10.22
C VAL A 60 0.12 -12.38 -10.22
N LEU A 61 0.46 -11.11 -10.42
CA LEU A 61 1.86 -10.67 -10.59
C LEU A 61 2.53 -10.23 -9.28
N TYR A 62 1.82 -10.01 -8.19
CA TYR A 62 2.44 -9.71 -6.89
C TYR A 62 3.52 -10.71 -6.48
N PRO A 63 3.29 -12.04 -6.51
CA PRO A 63 4.34 -13.01 -6.19
C PRO A 63 5.53 -12.96 -7.16
N VAL A 64 5.28 -12.66 -8.44
CA VAL A 64 6.32 -12.55 -9.47
C VAL A 64 7.23 -11.37 -9.18
N TRP A 65 6.65 -10.19 -8.87
CA TRP A 65 7.42 -9.02 -8.47
C TRP A 65 8.16 -9.24 -7.15
N GLY A 66 7.53 -9.86 -6.16
CA GLY A 66 8.19 -10.22 -4.90
C GLY A 66 9.44 -11.03 -5.13
N TYR A 67 9.34 -12.11 -5.92
CA TYR A 67 10.48 -12.92 -6.31
C TYR A 67 11.55 -12.11 -7.06
N ALA A 68 11.14 -11.30 -8.04
CA ALA A 68 12.07 -10.51 -8.85
C ALA A 68 12.85 -9.51 -7.99
N TYR A 69 12.16 -8.79 -7.09
CA TYR A 69 12.78 -7.83 -6.19
C TYR A 69 13.73 -8.45 -5.17
N ASP A 70 13.47 -9.68 -4.74
CA ASP A 70 14.37 -10.38 -3.81
C ASP A 70 15.61 -10.94 -4.53
N ARG A 71 15.58 -11.08 -5.86
CA ARG A 71 16.69 -11.65 -6.65
C ARG A 71 17.48 -10.61 -7.44
N PHE A 72 16.83 -9.55 -7.94
CA PHE A 72 17.44 -8.58 -8.84
C PHE A 72 17.58 -7.20 -8.19
N SER A 73 18.16 -6.25 -8.93
CA SER A 73 18.30 -4.86 -8.47
C SER A 73 16.94 -4.15 -8.38
N ARG A 74 16.60 -3.73 -7.17
CA ARG A 74 15.31 -3.07 -6.88
C ARG A 74 15.12 -1.74 -7.59
N PRO A 75 16.11 -0.82 -7.65
CA PRO A 75 15.97 0.41 -8.41
C PRO A 75 15.71 0.18 -9.90
N LYS A 76 16.38 -0.81 -10.51
CA LYS A 76 16.17 -1.15 -11.92
C LYS A 76 14.76 -1.70 -12.16
N LEU A 77 14.28 -2.55 -11.26
CA LEU A 77 12.91 -3.09 -11.34
C LEU A 77 11.86 -2.02 -11.09
N LEU A 78 12.08 -1.07 -10.16
CA LEU A 78 11.18 0.09 -9.97
C LEU A 78 11.16 1.00 -11.19
N SER A 79 12.32 1.23 -11.82
CA SER A 79 12.38 1.95 -13.10
C SER A 79 11.61 1.23 -14.20
N LEU A 80 11.74 -0.10 -14.29
CA LEU A 80 10.97 -0.92 -15.24
C LEU A 80 9.46 -0.82 -14.96
N ALA A 81 9.04 -0.90 -13.69
CA ALA A 81 7.64 -0.73 -13.32
C ALA A 81 7.11 0.64 -13.76
N SER A 82 7.83 1.73 -13.45
CA SER A 82 7.47 3.08 -13.89
C SER A 82 7.42 3.23 -15.43
N PHE A 83 8.33 2.55 -16.13
CA PHE A 83 8.33 2.52 -17.59
C PHE A 83 7.11 1.77 -18.15
N ILE A 84 6.74 0.62 -17.54
CA ILE A 84 5.53 -0.13 -17.89
C ILE A 84 4.29 0.75 -17.67
N TRP A 85 4.16 1.37 -16.49
CA TRP A 85 3.08 2.30 -16.20
C TRP A 85 2.95 3.40 -17.27
N GLY A 86 4.02 4.16 -17.52
CA GLY A 86 4.00 5.24 -18.50
C GLY A 86 3.62 4.75 -19.90
N SER A 87 4.18 3.61 -20.34
CA SER A 87 3.93 3.01 -21.65
C SER A 87 2.50 2.50 -21.79
N THR A 88 1.96 1.77 -20.80
CA THR A 88 0.60 1.23 -20.85
C THR A 88 -0.45 2.33 -20.79
N THR A 89 -0.20 3.41 -20.02
CA THR A 89 -1.06 4.60 -20.00
C THR A 89 -1.06 5.32 -21.35
N TRP A 90 0.10 5.47 -21.98
CA TRP A 90 0.19 6.05 -23.34
C TRP A 90 -0.53 5.21 -24.39
N ILE A 91 -0.33 3.89 -24.37
CA ILE A 91 -1.00 2.99 -25.32
C ILE A 91 -2.52 3.00 -25.07
N SER A 92 -2.95 3.11 -23.79
CA SER A 92 -4.37 3.28 -23.45
C SER A 92 -4.95 4.57 -24.03
N ALA A 93 -4.20 5.69 -24.00
CA ALA A 93 -4.61 6.95 -24.61
C ALA A 93 -4.77 6.83 -26.14
N ALA A 94 -3.91 6.05 -26.78
CA ALA A 94 -3.92 5.81 -28.22
C ALA A 94 -4.92 4.72 -28.66
N ALA A 95 -5.61 4.03 -27.73
CA ALA A 95 -6.48 2.91 -28.02
C ALA A 95 -7.59 3.29 -29.04
N PRO A 96 -7.68 2.58 -30.18
CA PRO A 96 -8.68 2.88 -31.20
C PRO A 96 -10.06 2.26 -30.91
N SER A 97 -10.10 1.27 -30.00
CA SER A 97 -11.32 0.52 -29.68
C SER A 97 -11.34 0.07 -28.21
N TYR A 98 -12.54 -0.23 -27.71
CA TYR A 98 -12.72 -0.71 -26.34
C TYR A 98 -11.91 -1.99 -26.00
N PRO A 99 -11.85 -3.04 -26.86
CA PRO A 99 -11.03 -4.21 -26.52
C PRO A 99 -9.54 -3.89 -26.34
N VAL A 100 -8.99 -2.99 -27.14
CA VAL A 100 -7.60 -2.52 -27.00
C VAL A 100 -7.44 -1.70 -25.73
N PHE A 101 -8.39 -0.80 -25.44
CA PHE A 101 -8.41 -0.03 -24.20
C PHE A 101 -8.49 -0.93 -22.97
N LEU A 102 -9.38 -1.93 -22.96
CA LEU A 102 -9.51 -2.92 -21.89
C LEU A 102 -8.18 -3.66 -21.66
N ALA A 103 -7.57 -4.18 -22.73
CA ALA A 103 -6.32 -4.93 -22.63
C ALA A 103 -5.18 -4.07 -22.10
N THR A 104 -5.04 -2.85 -22.59
CA THR A 104 -3.98 -1.92 -22.15
C THR A 104 -4.19 -1.42 -20.73
N ARG A 105 -5.43 -1.17 -20.32
CA ARG A 105 -5.74 -0.82 -18.90
C ARG A 105 -5.61 -2.02 -17.97
N ALA A 106 -5.99 -3.23 -18.40
CA ALA A 106 -5.72 -4.43 -17.62
C ALA A 106 -4.21 -4.65 -17.42
N SER A 107 -3.37 -4.30 -18.40
CA SER A 107 -1.92 -4.43 -18.28
C SER A 107 -1.28 -3.45 -17.29
N THR A 108 -1.98 -2.38 -16.84
CA THR A 108 -1.48 -1.55 -15.73
C THR A 108 -1.40 -2.31 -14.41
N GLY A 109 -2.13 -3.41 -14.25
CA GLY A 109 -1.95 -4.31 -13.10
C GLY A 109 -0.52 -4.87 -12.98
N ILE A 110 0.29 -4.83 -14.06
CA ILE A 110 1.69 -5.27 -14.03
C ILE A 110 2.51 -4.36 -13.12
N ASP A 111 2.37 -3.05 -13.26
CA ASP A 111 3.09 -2.05 -12.47
C ASP A 111 2.45 -1.80 -11.11
N ASP A 112 1.12 -1.85 -11.00
CA ASP A 112 0.38 -1.74 -9.74
C ASP A 112 0.86 -2.74 -8.69
N SER A 113 1.31 -3.92 -9.11
CA SER A 113 1.82 -4.98 -8.23
C SER A 113 3.30 -4.82 -7.82
N SER A 114 3.98 -3.73 -8.21
CA SER A 114 5.42 -3.53 -7.99
C SER A 114 5.80 -2.91 -6.64
N TYR A 115 4.88 -2.38 -5.86
CA TYR A 115 5.15 -1.68 -4.59
C TYR A 115 5.92 -2.47 -3.52
N PRO A 116 5.81 -3.81 -3.40
CA PRO A 116 6.58 -4.56 -2.41
C PRO A 116 8.09 -4.30 -2.46
N GLY A 117 8.65 -4.15 -3.66
CA GLY A 117 10.07 -3.86 -3.84
C GLY A 117 10.49 -2.45 -3.37
N LEU A 118 9.60 -1.47 -3.50
CA LEU A 118 9.83 -0.12 -3.01
C LEU A 118 9.96 -0.11 -1.48
N PHE A 119 9.03 -0.72 -0.77
CA PHE A 119 9.09 -0.83 0.69
C PHE A 119 10.30 -1.64 1.17
N SER A 120 10.67 -2.70 0.46
CA SER A 120 11.88 -3.47 0.72
C SER A 120 13.15 -2.62 0.56
N LEU A 121 13.23 -1.80 -0.49
CA LEU A 121 14.35 -0.87 -0.68
C LEU A 121 14.45 0.14 0.46
N VAL A 122 13.34 0.76 0.85
CA VAL A 122 13.28 1.70 1.96
C VAL A 122 13.74 1.05 3.27
N SER A 123 13.41 -0.23 3.50
CA SER A 123 13.81 -0.92 4.73
C SER A 123 15.32 -1.06 4.89
N ASP A 124 16.07 -1.05 3.80
CA ASP A 124 17.53 -1.14 3.81
C ASP A 124 18.23 0.23 3.89
N TYR A 125 17.49 1.31 3.60
CA TYR A 125 17.94 2.68 3.86
C TYR A 125 17.67 3.14 5.28
N PHE A 126 16.59 2.63 5.93
CA PHE A 126 16.12 3.08 7.23
C PHE A 126 16.00 1.94 8.23
N GLY A 127 16.67 2.08 9.36
CA GLY A 127 16.60 1.11 10.44
C GLY A 127 15.23 1.05 11.13
N PRO A 128 14.99 0.00 11.95
CA PRO A 128 13.70 -0.29 12.57
C PRO A 128 13.09 0.87 13.37
N LYS A 129 13.93 1.74 13.96
CA LYS A 129 13.47 2.84 14.84
C LYS A 129 12.70 3.95 14.13
N VAL A 130 12.90 4.13 12.82
CA VAL A 130 12.32 5.25 12.03
C VAL A 130 11.58 4.78 10.79
N ARG A 131 11.64 3.49 10.49
CA ARG A 131 11.05 2.84 9.30
C ARG A 131 9.56 3.11 9.18
N GLY A 132 8.81 3.01 10.29
CA GLY A 132 7.38 3.27 10.31
C GLY A 132 7.00 4.69 9.91
N ARG A 133 7.79 5.71 10.32
CA ARG A 133 7.57 7.11 9.90
C ARG A 133 7.74 7.29 8.40
N VAL A 134 8.76 6.64 7.81
CA VAL A 134 9.02 6.73 6.38
C VAL A 134 7.90 6.02 5.60
N TYR A 135 7.45 4.86 6.07
CA TYR A 135 6.32 4.17 5.46
C TYR A 135 5.04 4.98 5.57
N GLY A 136 4.74 5.56 6.73
CA GLY A 136 3.60 6.46 6.92
C GLY A 136 3.65 7.66 5.96
N LEU A 137 4.84 8.26 5.75
CA LEU A 137 5.01 9.34 4.77
C LEU A 137 4.72 8.87 3.34
N LEU A 138 5.23 7.70 2.94
CA LEU A 138 4.99 7.15 1.61
C LEU A 138 3.51 6.77 1.40
N ARG A 139 2.84 6.27 2.42
CA ARG A 139 1.41 5.96 2.36
C ARG A 139 0.51 7.19 2.21
N LEU A 140 1.00 8.41 2.54
CA LEU A 140 0.29 9.66 2.24
C LEU A 140 0.01 9.84 0.74
N THR A 141 0.81 9.24 -0.12
CA THR A 141 0.65 9.38 -1.57
C THR A 141 -0.70 8.85 -2.06
N GLN A 142 -1.28 7.86 -1.39
CA GLN A 142 -2.56 7.29 -1.77
C GLN A 142 -3.73 8.30 -1.60
N PRO A 143 -4.01 8.87 -0.42
CA PRO A 143 -5.08 9.86 -0.27
C PRO A 143 -4.78 11.17 -1.01
N LEU A 144 -3.51 11.60 -1.09
CA LEU A 144 -3.14 12.79 -1.85
C LEU A 144 -3.31 12.55 -3.35
N GLY A 145 -2.89 11.39 -3.85
CA GLY A 145 -3.11 11.00 -5.24
C GLY A 145 -4.59 10.94 -5.62
N TYR A 146 -5.44 10.47 -4.69
CA TYR A 146 -6.89 10.49 -4.87
C TYR A 146 -7.42 11.91 -5.08
N ILE A 147 -7.06 12.86 -4.20
CA ILE A 147 -7.49 14.25 -4.31
C ILE A 147 -6.94 14.90 -5.58
N ILE A 148 -5.64 14.74 -5.84
CA ILE A 148 -4.98 15.31 -7.02
C ILE A 148 -5.58 14.72 -8.30
N GLY A 149 -5.76 13.41 -8.37
CA GLY A 149 -6.36 12.73 -9.52
C GLY A 149 -7.78 13.21 -9.80
N MET A 150 -8.61 13.35 -8.77
CA MET A 150 -9.97 13.86 -8.91
C MET A 150 -9.99 15.32 -9.42
N VAL A 151 -9.17 16.19 -8.84
CA VAL A 151 -9.09 17.61 -9.23
C VAL A 151 -8.53 17.77 -10.63
N LEU A 152 -7.41 17.09 -10.94
CA LEU A 152 -6.78 17.16 -12.27
C LEU A 152 -7.68 16.52 -13.35
N GLY A 153 -8.35 15.42 -13.02
CA GLY A 153 -9.32 14.80 -13.93
C GLY A 153 -10.39 15.78 -14.37
N LEU A 154 -11.03 16.46 -13.43
CA LEU A 154 -12.09 17.44 -13.73
C LEU A 154 -11.57 18.65 -14.52
N ILE A 155 -10.41 19.20 -14.14
CA ILE A 155 -9.86 20.43 -14.78
C ILE A 155 -9.27 20.11 -16.15
N LEU A 156 -8.42 19.08 -16.25
CA LEU A 156 -7.68 18.80 -17.48
C LEU A 156 -8.53 18.15 -18.57
N THR A 157 -9.56 17.41 -18.18
CA THR A 157 -10.45 16.79 -19.17
C THR A 157 -11.20 17.83 -20.02
N ALA A 158 -11.59 18.95 -19.42
CA ALA A 158 -12.25 20.03 -20.12
C ALA A 158 -11.37 20.68 -21.22
N THR A 159 -10.05 20.62 -21.09
CA THR A 159 -9.09 21.26 -22.01
C THR A 159 -8.36 20.27 -22.92
N LEU A 160 -7.96 19.12 -22.40
CA LEU A 160 -7.12 18.13 -23.08
C LEU A 160 -7.90 16.90 -23.54
N GLY A 161 -9.13 16.73 -23.06
CA GLY A 161 -9.87 15.47 -23.15
C GLY A 161 -9.18 14.33 -22.37
N TRP A 162 -9.88 13.22 -22.18
CA TRP A 162 -9.35 12.08 -21.40
C TRP A 162 -8.06 11.48 -22.00
N ARG A 163 -7.92 11.48 -23.34
CA ARG A 163 -6.70 11.00 -24.01
C ARG A 163 -5.49 11.88 -23.69
N GLY A 164 -5.67 13.21 -23.75
CA GLY A 164 -4.61 14.16 -23.41
C GLY A 164 -4.15 14.05 -21.96
N VAL A 165 -5.07 13.77 -21.03
CA VAL A 165 -4.73 13.52 -19.63
C VAL A 165 -3.87 12.26 -19.49
N PHE A 166 -4.21 11.17 -20.16
CA PHE A 166 -3.40 9.94 -20.14
C PHE A 166 -2.03 10.10 -20.82
N TYR A 167 -1.94 10.91 -21.91
CA TYR A 167 -0.63 11.23 -22.49
C TYR A 167 0.25 12.01 -21.51
N LEU A 168 -0.34 12.94 -20.76
CA LEU A 168 0.39 13.72 -19.76
C LEU A 168 0.88 12.82 -18.61
N THR A 169 -0.01 12.06 -17.99
CA THR A 169 0.34 11.22 -16.83
C THR A 169 1.27 10.08 -17.20
N GLY A 170 1.04 9.43 -18.33
CA GLY A 170 1.96 8.42 -18.87
C GLY A 170 3.34 9.00 -19.21
N GLY A 171 3.40 10.23 -19.78
CA GLY A 171 4.65 10.94 -20.02
C GLY A 171 5.43 11.20 -18.72
N LEU A 172 4.74 11.62 -17.65
CA LEU A 172 5.36 11.77 -16.33
C LEU A 172 5.90 10.44 -15.82
N GLY A 173 5.18 9.32 -16.02
CA GLY A 173 5.65 7.97 -15.69
C GLY A 173 6.96 7.62 -16.39
N LEU A 174 7.11 7.93 -17.67
CA LEU A 174 8.35 7.70 -18.42
C LEU A 174 9.50 8.57 -17.91
N VAL A 175 9.25 9.84 -17.58
CA VAL A 175 10.25 10.73 -16.99
C VAL A 175 10.71 10.20 -15.64
N VAL A 176 9.79 9.76 -14.79
CA VAL A 176 10.10 9.17 -13.47
C VAL A 176 10.88 7.86 -13.64
N ALA A 177 10.58 7.04 -14.65
CA ALA A 177 11.36 5.84 -14.95
C ALA A 177 12.83 6.18 -15.20
N GLY A 178 13.08 7.19 -16.04
CA GLY A 178 14.44 7.70 -16.29
C GLY A 178 15.09 8.24 -15.02
N LEU A 179 14.36 9.05 -14.23
CA LEU A 179 14.86 9.59 -12.97
C LEU A 179 15.29 8.48 -12.01
N ILE A 180 14.45 7.44 -11.81
CA ILE A 180 14.77 6.30 -10.95
C ILE A 180 16.00 5.55 -11.48
N PHE A 181 16.04 5.27 -12.79
CA PHE A 181 17.11 4.49 -13.40
C PHE A 181 18.49 5.13 -13.22
N PHE A 182 18.59 6.45 -13.42
CA PHE A 182 19.88 7.16 -13.37
C PHE A 182 20.26 7.64 -11.97
N SER A 183 19.31 7.81 -11.05
CA SER A 183 19.59 8.47 -9.78
C SER A 183 19.54 7.54 -8.56
N LEU A 184 18.73 6.47 -8.58
CA LEU A 184 18.64 5.55 -7.46
C LEU A 184 19.71 4.46 -7.55
N ARG A 185 20.35 4.20 -6.41
CA ARG A 185 21.37 3.15 -6.30
C ARG A 185 20.83 1.99 -5.49
N GLU A 186 21.30 0.79 -5.82
CA GLU A 186 21.03 -0.40 -5.01
C GLU A 186 21.74 -0.28 -3.66
N THR A 187 21.09 -0.76 -2.63
CA THR A 187 21.62 -0.80 -1.26
C THR A 187 21.74 -2.25 -0.82
N PRO A 188 22.86 -2.67 -0.21
CA PRO A 188 22.99 -4.01 0.33
C PRO A 188 21.84 -4.38 1.24
N ARG A 189 21.32 -5.59 1.08
CA ARG A 189 20.18 -6.06 1.87
C ARG A 189 20.56 -6.18 3.34
N GLY A 190 19.68 -5.66 4.21
CA GLY A 190 19.94 -5.65 5.65
C GLY A 190 20.94 -4.59 6.11
N GLN A 191 21.41 -3.67 5.25
CA GLN A 191 22.40 -2.65 5.63
C GLN A 191 21.91 -1.75 6.79
N ALA A 192 20.64 -1.53 6.93
CA ALA A 192 20.07 -0.72 8.01
C ALA A 192 19.79 -1.52 9.28
N GLU A 193 20.01 -2.84 9.29
CA GLU A 193 19.87 -3.65 10.48
C GLU A 193 21.05 -3.38 11.43
N PRO A 194 20.79 -3.13 12.74
CA PRO A 194 21.85 -2.82 13.70
C PRO A 194 22.91 -3.92 13.81
N GLU A 195 22.52 -5.19 13.69
CA GLU A 195 23.37 -6.36 13.80
C GLU A 195 24.36 -6.51 12.63
N MET A 196 24.00 -5.96 11.48
CA MET A 196 24.84 -5.99 10.27
C MET A 196 25.69 -4.72 10.13
N ALA A 197 25.64 -3.82 11.11
CA ALA A 197 26.35 -2.55 11.06
C ALA A 197 27.87 -2.75 11.15
N GLY A 198 28.59 -2.25 10.16
CA GLY A 198 30.08 -2.33 10.12
C GLY A 198 30.64 -3.50 9.32
N LEU A 199 29.82 -4.41 8.82
CA LEU A 199 30.26 -5.46 7.91
C LEU A 199 30.47 -4.88 6.50
N ALA A 200 31.64 -5.12 5.89
CA ALA A 200 32.02 -4.55 4.59
C ALA A 200 31.14 -5.09 3.45
N GLU A 201 30.70 -6.33 3.58
CA GLU A 201 29.70 -6.97 2.74
C GLU A 201 28.58 -7.47 3.63
N ALA A 202 27.57 -6.66 3.83
CA ALA A 202 26.35 -7.09 4.51
C ALA A 202 25.64 -8.10 3.59
N GLY A 203 26.11 -9.34 3.68
CA GLY A 203 25.47 -10.53 3.15
C GLY A 203 25.22 -10.60 1.65
N THR A 204 26.00 -11.38 0.98
CA THR A 204 25.64 -12.08 -0.26
C THR A 204 24.52 -13.13 0.00
N TYR A 205 23.60 -12.84 0.95
CA TYR A 205 22.45 -13.71 1.16
C TYR A 205 21.47 -13.49 0.02
N ASN A 206 21.44 -14.46 -0.88
CA ASN A 206 20.53 -14.47 -2.03
C ASN A 206 19.20 -15.09 -1.63
N PHE A 207 18.16 -14.76 -2.41
CA PHE A 207 16.86 -15.39 -2.30
C PHE A 207 16.96 -16.90 -2.41
N GLU A 208 16.35 -17.62 -1.47
CA GLU A 208 16.18 -19.07 -1.47
C GLU A 208 14.72 -19.45 -1.27
N TRP A 209 14.19 -20.34 -2.10
CA TRP A 209 12.82 -20.84 -1.98
C TRP A 209 12.49 -21.42 -0.60
N LYS A 210 13.47 -22.11 0.01
CA LYS A 210 13.31 -22.66 1.38
C LYS A 210 13.06 -21.55 2.39
N THR A 211 13.78 -20.45 2.28
CA THR A 211 13.65 -19.27 3.14
C THR A 211 12.30 -18.58 2.90
N ALA A 212 11.89 -18.43 1.65
CA ALA A 212 10.58 -17.86 1.29
C ALA A 212 9.41 -18.71 1.81
N LEU A 213 9.43 -20.02 1.65
CA LEU A 213 8.44 -20.93 2.20
C LEU A 213 8.44 -20.93 3.75
N GLY A 214 9.57 -20.58 4.35
CA GLY A 214 9.71 -20.38 5.81
C GLY A 214 8.83 -19.26 6.36
N LEU A 215 8.40 -18.29 5.55
CA LEU A 215 7.48 -17.22 5.95
C LEU A 215 6.18 -17.80 6.52
N PHE A 216 5.62 -18.84 5.91
CA PHE A 216 4.38 -19.49 6.35
C PHE A 216 4.51 -20.31 7.63
N ARG A 217 5.73 -20.54 8.12
CA ARG A 217 5.98 -21.19 9.42
C ARG A 217 5.91 -20.20 10.59
N LYS A 218 6.05 -18.90 10.32
CA LYS A 218 5.95 -17.85 11.35
C LYS A 218 4.48 -17.48 11.56
N ARG A 219 3.95 -17.85 12.73
CA ARG A 219 2.52 -17.62 13.04
C ARG A 219 2.13 -16.15 13.01
N SER A 220 3.03 -15.24 13.41
CA SER A 220 2.79 -13.79 13.32
C SER A 220 2.59 -13.31 11.90
N LEU A 221 3.40 -13.80 10.94
CA LEU A 221 3.26 -13.44 9.52
C LEU A 221 1.97 -13.99 8.91
N VAL A 222 1.63 -15.25 9.20
CA VAL A 222 0.38 -15.85 8.71
C VAL A 222 -0.83 -15.05 9.19
N LEU A 223 -0.84 -14.62 10.46
CA LEU A 223 -1.92 -13.80 11.00
C LEU A 223 -1.98 -12.41 10.35
N LEU A 224 -0.83 -11.79 10.04
CA LEU A 224 -0.78 -10.52 9.31
C LEU A 224 -1.29 -10.67 7.88
N PHE A 225 -0.94 -11.74 7.17
CA PHE A 225 -1.46 -12.03 5.84
C PHE A 225 -2.99 -12.24 5.82
N ILE A 226 -3.52 -13.00 6.79
CA ILE A 226 -4.97 -13.19 6.94
C ILE A 226 -5.64 -11.86 7.30
N GLN A 227 -5.02 -11.06 8.17
CA GLN A 227 -5.51 -9.73 8.52
C GLN A 227 -5.55 -8.81 7.30
N GLY A 228 -4.56 -8.85 6.41
CA GLY A 228 -4.55 -8.07 5.17
C GLY A 228 -5.78 -8.33 4.31
N PHE A 229 -6.21 -9.60 4.17
CA PHE A 229 -7.44 -9.95 3.47
C PHE A 229 -8.68 -9.24 4.06
N PHE A 230 -8.87 -9.26 5.38
CA PHE A 230 -10.03 -8.63 6.03
C PHE A 230 -9.87 -7.11 6.14
N GLY A 231 -8.65 -6.60 6.35
CA GLY A 231 -8.37 -5.19 6.57
C GLY A 231 -8.71 -4.30 5.38
N VAL A 232 -8.62 -4.84 4.18
CA VAL A 232 -8.92 -4.11 2.95
C VAL A 232 -10.43 -3.98 2.67
N PHE A 233 -11.28 -4.82 3.28
CA PHE A 233 -12.73 -4.80 3.06
C PHE A 233 -13.37 -3.44 3.35
N PRO A 234 -13.19 -2.84 4.56
CA PRO A 234 -13.80 -1.56 4.87
C PRO A 234 -13.34 -0.43 3.92
N TRP A 235 -12.07 -0.43 3.55
CA TRP A 235 -11.53 0.56 2.62
C TRP A 235 -12.23 0.49 1.26
N ASN A 236 -12.30 -0.69 0.66
CA ASN A 236 -12.94 -0.85 -0.65
C ASN A 236 -14.46 -0.65 -0.57
N ALA A 237 -15.09 -1.06 0.52
CA ALA A 237 -16.49 -0.77 0.76
C ALA A 237 -16.77 0.74 0.77
N ILE A 238 -15.95 1.50 1.52
CA ILE A 238 -16.10 2.94 1.67
C ILE A 238 -15.80 3.65 0.34
N THR A 239 -14.69 3.35 -0.32
CA THR A 239 -14.31 4.02 -1.56
C THR A 239 -15.32 3.80 -2.69
N PHE A 240 -16.00 2.65 -2.74
CA PHE A 240 -16.98 2.34 -3.77
C PHE A 240 -18.39 2.83 -3.43
N TRP A 241 -18.85 2.59 -2.19
CA TRP A 241 -20.26 2.71 -1.85
C TRP A 241 -20.62 3.88 -0.96
N PHE A 242 -19.63 4.52 -0.29
CA PHE A 242 -19.91 5.56 0.68
C PHE A 242 -20.49 6.82 0.04
N PHE A 243 -20.09 7.13 -1.20
CA PHE A 243 -20.69 8.20 -2.00
C PHE A 243 -22.18 7.96 -2.21
N VAL A 244 -22.54 6.75 -2.63
CA VAL A 244 -23.95 6.33 -2.83
C VAL A 244 -24.73 6.37 -1.52
N TYR A 245 -24.12 5.93 -0.41
CA TYR A 245 -24.71 6.02 0.92
C TYR A 245 -25.03 7.48 1.32
N LEU A 246 -24.10 8.39 1.12
CA LEU A 246 -24.30 9.81 1.45
C LEU A 246 -25.43 10.42 0.62
N GLN A 247 -25.52 10.11 -0.66
CA GLN A 247 -26.58 10.63 -1.53
C GLN A 247 -27.94 9.99 -1.25
N ASN A 248 -28.01 8.66 -1.25
CA ASN A 248 -29.28 7.95 -1.26
C ASN A 248 -29.88 7.77 0.15
N GLU A 249 -29.05 7.55 1.17
CA GLU A 249 -29.54 7.29 2.53
C GLU A 249 -29.44 8.52 3.45
N ARG A 250 -28.50 9.45 3.17
CA ARG A 250 -28.41 10.71 3.92
C ARG A 250 -28.94 11.92 3.17
N GLY A 251 -29.34 11.77 1.91
CA GLY A 251 -29.91 12.85 1.11
C GLY A 251 -28.94 13.99 0.78
N TYR A 252 -27.63 13.74 0.77
CA TYR A 252 -26.63 14.76 0.50
C TYR A 252 -26.60 15.10 -0.99
N SER A 253 -26.53 16.39 -1.32
CA SER A 253 -26.20 16.84 -2.66
C SER A 253 -24.73 16.54 -2.99
N ASP A 254 -24.36 16.56 -4.29
CA ASP A 254 -22.99 16.36 -4.75
C ASP A 254 -22.00 17.30 -4.04
N THR A 255 -22.39 18.56 -3.89
CA THR A 255 -21.59 19.57 -3.17
C THR A 255 -21.43 19.20 -1.69
N ALA A 256 -22.51 18.74 -1.02
CA ALA A 256 -22.45 18.32 0.38
C ALA A 256 -21.56 17.10 0.57
N VAL A 257 -21.59 16.16 -0.38
CA VAL A 257 -20.68 15.01 -0.40
C VAL A 257 -19.23 15.45 -0.49
N LEU A 258 -18.89 16.36 -1.44
CA LEU A 258 -17.51 16.85 -1.59
C LEU A 258 -17.03 17.60 -0.35
N VAL A 259 -17.86 18.50 0.21
CA VAL A 259 -17.54 19.25 1.44
C VAL A 259 -17.34 18.32 2.64
N THR A 260 -18.04 17.18 2.67
CA THR A 260 -17.87 16.17 3.72
C THR A 260 -16.62 15.32 3.49
N MET A 261 -16.42 14.82 2.28
CA MET A 261 -15.36 13.84 1.99
C MET A 261 -13.97 14.45 1.92
N ILE A 262 -13.80 15.66 1.37
CA ILE A 262 -12.47 16.27 1.25
C ILE A 262 -11.79 16.45 2.61
N PRO A 263 -12.41 17.08 3.63
CA PRO A 263 -11.79 17.17 4.95
C PRO A 263 -11.50 15.81 5.57
N VAL A 264 -12.41 14.84 5.44
CA VAL A 264 -12.24 13.49 5.98
C VAL A 264 -11.04 12.79 5.34
N VAL A 265 -10.86 12.91 4.02
CA VAL A 265 -9.71 12.33 3.31
C VAL A 265 -8.41 13.03 3.72
N LEU A 266 -8.41 14.36 3.92
CA LEU A 266 -7.24 15.09 4.41
C LEU A 266 -6.86 14.68 5.84
N ILE A 267 -7.85 14.50 6.72
CA ILE A 267 -7.65 14.00 8.08
C ILE A 267 -7.08 12.57 8.04
N LEU A 268 -7.65 11.70 7.22
CA LEU A 268 -7.17 10.33 7.00
C LEU A 268 -5.73 10.33 6.51
N ALA A 269 -5.38 11.24 5.59
CA ALA A 269 -4.01 11.42 5.12
C ALA A 269 -3.03 11.72 6.26
N GLY A 270 -3.44 12.56 7.23
CA GLY A 270 -2.66 12.84 8.44
C GLY A 270 -2.51 11.64 9.38
N GLY A 271 -3.43 10.70 9.34
CA GLY A 271 -3.40 9.48 10.15
C GLY A 271 -2.26 8.52 9.80
N TYR A 272 -1.84 8.45 8.52
CA TYR A 272 -0.74 7.57 8.10
C TYR A 272 0.61 7.91 8.76
N PRO A 273 1.15 9.13 8.66
CA PRO A 273 2.40 9.48 9.33
C PRO A 273 2.25 9.48 10.86
N LEU A 274 1.07 9.83 11.39
CA LEU A 274 0.78 9.75 12.81
C LEU A 274 0.88 8.30 13.30
N GLY A 275 0.26 7.36 12.57
CA GLY A 275 0.32 5.93 12.87
C GLY A 275 1.75 5.40 12.88
N GLY A 276 2.55 5.75 11.87
CA GLY A 276 3.96 5.39 11.81
C GLY A 276 4.77 5.98 12.97
N ALA A 277 4.55 7.28 13.30
CA ALA A 277 5.25 7.94 14.40
C ALA A 277 4.89 7.36 15.78
N VAL A 278 3.60 7.17 16.04
CA VAL A 278 3.11 6.57 17.30
C VAL A 278 3.56 5.11 17.42
N GLY A 279 3.50 4.36 16.33
CA GLY A 279 3.99 2.98 16.28
C GLY A 279 5.47 2.86 16.58
N ASP A 280 6.32 3.71 15.98
CA ASP A 280 7.75 3.73 16.25
C ASP A 280 8.06 4.15 17.69
N TRP A 281 7.34 5.14 18.24
CA TRP A 281 7.47 5.57 19.62
C TRP A 281 7.10 4.45 20.63
N CYS A 282 6.02 3.71 20.36
CA CYS A 282 5.62 2.54 21.15
C CYS A 282 6.63 1.38 20.98
N PHE A 283 7.10 1.14 19.74
CA PHE A 283 8.06 0.08 19.45
C PHE A 283 9.40 0.27 20.16
N GLN A 284 9.86 1.51 20.34
CA GLN A 284 11.06 1.81 21.11
C GLN A 284 10.94 1.45 22.60
N ARG A 285 9.73 1.34 23.14
CA ARG A 285 9.44 0.94 24.52
C ARG A 285 9.13 -0.55 24.66
N THR A 286 8.44 -1.11 23.68
CA THR A 286 8.06 -2.51 23.68
C THR A 286 7.96 -3.04 22.26
N ARG A 287 8.52 -4.22 22.00
CA ARG A 287 8.46 -4.89 20.70
C ARG A 287 7.03 -5.20 20.21
N ARG A 288 6.03 -5.12 21.12
CA ARG A 288 4.59 -5.24 20.81
C ARG A 288 3.98 -3.93 20.29
N GLY A 289 4.68 -2.81 20.45
CA GLY A 289 4.14 -1.46 20.32
C GLY A 289 3.38 -1.20 19.03
N ARG A 290 3.91 -1.59 17.86
CA ARG A 290 3.26 -1.43 16.57
C ARG A 290 1.91 -2.14 16.49
N MET A 291 1.86 -3.37 16.96
CA MET A 291 0.63 -4.17 16.92
C MET A 291 -0.41 -3.67 17.92
N VAL A 292 0.02 -3.16 19.07
CA VAL A 292 -0.89 -2.52 20.04
C VAL A 292 -1.49 -1.26 19.44
N VAL A 293 -0.70 -0.40 18.81
CA VAL A 293 -1.19 0.80 18.10
C VAL A 293 -2.19 0.44 17.00
N SER A 294 -1.88 -0.59 16.20
CA SER A 294 -2.78 -1.09 15.16
C SER A 294 -4.10 -1.62 15.75
N THR A 295 -4.04 -2.39 16.83
CA THR A 295 -5.24 -2.90 17.52
C THR A 295 -6.14 -1.77 18.01
N VAL A 296 -5.56 -0.81 18.75
CA VAL A 296 -6.29 0.33 19.32
C VAL A 296 -6.85 1.20 18.19
N GLY A 297 -6.05 1.47 17.16
CA GLY A 297 -6.45 2.27 16.00
C GLY A 297 -7.67 1.69 15.29
N VAL A 298 -7.62 0.40 14.93
CA VAL A 298 -8.71 -0.27 14.24
C VAL A 298 -9.97 -0.38 15.11
N MET A 299 -9.83 -0.69 16.41
CA MET A 299 -10.98 -0.75 17.34
C MET A 299 -11.65 0.61 17.53
N ALA A 300 -10.87 1.65 17.79
CA ALA A 300 -11.38 3.00 17.94
C ALA A 300 -12.02 3.50 16.63
N GLY A 301 -11.37 3.28 15.49
CA GLY A 301 -11.90 3.64 14.18
C GLY A 301 -13.20 2.93 13.87
N ALA A 302 -13.30 1.63 14.13
CA ALA A 302 -14.53 0.84 13.95
C ALA A 302 -15.68 1.37 14.82
N ALA A 303 -15.41 1.62 16.11
CA ALA A 303 -16.42 2.14 17.04
C ALA A 303 -16.92 3.53 16.62
N LEU A 304 -16.00 4.43 16.23
CA LEU A 304 -16.33 5.79 15.76
C LEU A 304 -17.10 5.75 14.44
N MET A 305 -16.71 4.89 13.50
CA MET A 305 -17.45 4.71 12.23
C MET A 305 -18.84 4.16 12.47
N ALA A 306 -18.99 3.15 13.33
CA ALA A 306 -20.28 2.60 13.71
C ALA A 306 -21.16 3.67 14.39
N ALA A 307 -20.57 4.48 15.27
CA ALA A 307 -21.29 5.61 15.89
C ALA A 307 -21.71 6.64 14.84
N ALA A 308 -20.83 7.02 13.91
CA ALA A 308 -21.12 7.95 12.81
C ALA A 308 -22.31 7.48 11.95
N LEU A 309 -22.30 6.21 11.54
CA LEU A 309 -23.39 5.63 10.75
C LEU A 309 -24.75 5.63 11.48
N ASN A 310 -24.77 5.67 12.80
CA ASN A 310 -25.98 5.73 13.62
C ASN A 310 -26.42 7.15 14.00
N VAL A 311 -25.66 8.18 13.62
CA VAL A 311 -26.06 9.58 13.82
C VAL A 311 -27.29 9.90 12.95
N PRO A 312 -28.34 10.53 13.51
CA PRO A 312 -29.49 11.01 12.73
C PRO A 312 -29.07 11.92 11.57
N VAL A 313 -29.84 11.88 10.47
CA VAL A 313 -29.52 12.65 9.25
C VAL A 313 -29.44 14.15 9.52
N ASP A 314 -30.26 14.66 10.41
CA ASP A 314 -30.34 16.09 10.77
C ASP A 314 -29.10 16.60 11.51
N ASN A 315 -28.33 15.71 12.13
CA ASN A 315 -27.12 16.09 12.89
C ASN A 315 -25.83 15.89 12.08
N GLN A 316 -25.67 16.72 11.04
CA GLN A 316 -24.52 16.63 10.12
C GLN A 316 -23.19 16.92 10.82
N TRP A 317 -23.14 17.82 11.80
CA TRP A 317 -21.91 18.16 12.52
C TRP A 317 -21.38 17.00 13.35
N LEU A 318 -22.26 16.31 14.07
CA LEU A 318 -21.85 15.12 14.85
C LEU A 318 -21.38 13.98 13.92
N PHE A 319 -22.08 13.80 12.79
CA PHE A 319 -21.66 12.84 11.77
C PHE A 319 -20.27 13.14 11.25
N LEU A 320 -19.99 14.38 10.82
CA LEU A 320 -18.70 14.81 10.31
C LEU A 320 -17.59 14.68 11.36
N LEU A 321 -17.88 15.07 12.61
CA LEU A 321 -16.94 14.94 13.72
C LEU A 321 -16.53 13.48 13.95
N LEU A 322 -17.50 12.57 14.06
CA LEU A 322 -17.24 11.15 14.30
C LEU A 322 -16.53 10.49 13.12
N LEU A 323 -16.92 10.85 11.89
CA LEU A 323 -16.28 10.38 10.68
C LEU A 323 -14.82 10.89 10.59
N GLY A 324 -14.59 12.16 10.91
CA GLY A 324 -13.25 12.75 10.97
C GLY A 324 -12.36 12.08 12.03
N LEU A 325 -12.91 11.81 13.22
CA LEU A 325 -12.20 11.07 14.24
C LEU A 325 -11.88 9.63 13.79
N ALA A 326 -12.82 8.93 13.17
CA ALA A 326 -12.59 7.60 12.60
C ALA A 326 -11.46 7.63 11.57
N ALA A 327 -11.42 8.68 10.73
CA ALA A 327 -10.39 8.88 9.72
C ALA A 327 -8.97 9.08 10.30
N ILE A 328 -8.84 9.54 11.55
CA ILE A 328 -7.53 9.58 12.25
C ILE A 328 -7.09 8.19 12.67
N PHE A 329 -8.01 7.40 13.25
CA PHE A 329 -7.66 6.14 13.90
C PHE A 329 -7.46 4.98 12.93
N ILE A 330 -8.26 4.90 11.86
CA ILE A 330 -8.22 3.79 10.89
C ILE A 330 -6.82 3.62 10.25
N PRO A 331 -6.17 4.66 9.72
CA PRO A 331 -4.89 4.51 9.04
C PRO A 331 -3.70 4.29 9.98
N LEU A 332 -3.90 4.36 11.31
CA LEU A 332 -2.81 4.09 12.26
C LEU A 332 -2.22 2.69 12.13
N ALA A 333 -2.97 1.72 11.62
CA ALA A 333 -2.52 0.35 11.47
C ALA A 333 -1.58 0.15 10.27
N ASP A 334 -1.84 0.82 9.15
CA ASP A 334 -1.26 0.49 7.84
C ASP A 334 0.29 0.51 7.83
N ALA A 335 0.91 1.64 8.17
CA ALA A 335 2.37 1.75 8.22
C ALA A 335 3.01 0.80 9.26
N ASN A 336 2.28 0.49 10.34
CA ASN A 336 2.72 -0.41 11.38
C ASN A 336 2.71 -1.87 10.95
N VAL A 337 1.76 -2.28 10.11
CA VAL A 337 1.69 -3.64 9.55
C VAL A 337 2.90 -3.89 8.67
N VAL A 338 3.16 -3.01 7.68
CA VAL A 338 4.34 -3.12 6.82
C VAL A 338 5.64 -3.18 7.62
N ALA A 339 5.77 -2.30 8.62
CA ALA A 339 6.95 -2.30 9.49
C ALA A 339 7.08 -3.61 10.29
N ALA A 340 5.99 -4.14 10.84
CA ALA A 340 5.99 -5.39 11.61
C ALA A 340 6.31 -6.61 10.76
N VAL A 341 5.80 -6.69 9.53
CA VAL A 341 6.18 -7.74 8.57
C VAL A 341 7.69 -7.75 8.37
N PHE A 342 8.30 -6.59 8.18
CA PHE A 342 9.75 -6.50 7.95
C PHE A 342 10.59 -6.69 9.23
N ASP A 343 10.04 -6.38 10.41
CA ASP A 343 10.71 -6.62 11.69
C ASP A 343 10.83 -8.11 12.06
N VAL A 344 10.04 -8.97 11.43
CA VAL A 344 10.09 -10.42 11.65
C VAL A 344 10.59 -11.19 10.43
N THR A 345 10.98 -10.51 9.35
CA THR A 345 11.35 -11.13 8.07
C THR A 345 12.83 -10.90 7.75
N LEU A 346 13.52 -11.96 7.31
CA LEU A 346 14.89 -11.85 6.82
C LEU A 346 14.98 -10.89 5.63
N PRO A 347 16.04 -10.07 5.52
CA PRO A 347 16.17 -9.03 4.49
C PRO A 347 15.98 -9.53 3.05
N GLU A 348 16.46 -10.73 2.75
CA GLU A 348 16.44 -11.34 1.42
C GLU A 348 15.04 -11.78 0.94
N VAL A 349 14.04 -11.86 1.83
CA VAL A 349 12.66 -12.28 1.47
C VAL A 349 11.61 -11.27 1.89
N ARG A 350 11.99 -10.01 2.19
CA ARG A 350 11.04 -8.94 2.56
C ARG A 350 10.08 -8.59 1.45
N SER A 351 10.58 -8.52 0.21
CA SER A 351 9.72 -8.23 -0.94
C SER A 351 8.72 -9.35 -1.18
N THR A 352 9.13 -10.61 -1.01
CA THR A 352 8.22 -11.76 -1.09
C THR A 352 7.16 -11.71 0.01
N ALA A 353 7.53 -11.38 1.26
CA ALA A 353 6.58 -11.25 2.37
C ALA A 353 5.54 -10.15 2.10
N SER A 354 5.99 -8.98 1.62
CA SER A 354 5.10 -7.88 1.25
C SER A 354 4.22 -8.23 0.04
N ALA A 355 4.76 -8.98 -0.93
CA ALA A 355 3.98 -9.44 -2.08
C ALA A 355 2.86 -10.43 -1.68
N VAL A 356 3.13 -11.33 -0.73
CA VAL A 356 2.10 -12.24 -0.18
C VAL A 356 1.02 -11.44 0.55
N GLU A 357 1.40 -10.43 1.35
CA GLU A 357 0.46 -9.52 2.01
C GLU A 357 -0.43 -8.82 0.99
N SER A 358 0.15 -8.16 -0.01
CA SER A 358 -0.59 -7.46 -1.06
C SER A 358 -1.47 -8.38 -1.90
N PHE A 359 -1.05 -9.63 -2.12
CA PHE A 359 -1.88 -10.65 -2.77
C PHE A 359 -3.14 -10.96 -1.95
N MET A 360 -2.99 -11.15 -0.64
CA MET A 360 -4.13 -11.39 0.25
C MET A 360 -5.08 -10.19 0.30
N GLU A 361 -4.53 -8.97 0.37
CA GLU A 361 -5.30 -7.73 0.28
C GLU A 361 -6.06 -7.61 -1.04
N SER A 362 -5.43 -7.97 -2.17
CA SER A 362 -6.05 -7.88 -3.49
C SER A 362 -7.25 -8.82 -3.65
N ILE A 363 -7.17 -10.04 -3.07
CA ILE A 363 -8.30 -10.96 -3.05
C ILE A 363 -9.44 -10.36 -2.22
N GLY A 364 -9.14 -9.82 -1.05
CA GLY A 364 -10.11 -9.14 -0.19
C GLY A 364 -10.75 -7.93 -0.89
N ALA A 365 -9.94 -7.11 -1.54
CA ALA A 365 -10.39 -5.94 -2.30
C ALA A 365 -11.39 -6.30 -3.40
N ALA A 366 -11.14 -7.38 -4.13
CA ALA A 366 -12.02 -7.82 -5.21
C ALA A 366 -13.39 -8.31 -4.72
N LEU A 367 -13.45 -8.89 -3.52
CA LEU A 367 -14.69 -9.42 -2.96
C LEU A 367 -15.53 -8.37 -2.24
N SER A 368 -14.92 -7.34 -1.67
CA SER A 368 -15.57 -6.37 -0.79
C SER A 368 -16.77 -5.65 -1.43
N PRO A 369 -16.66 -5.03 -2.63
CA PRO A 369 -17.79 -4.32 -3.22
C PRO A 369 -19.00 -5.22 -3.53
N LEU A 370 -18.73 -6.47 -3.91
CA LEU A 370 -19.77 -7.46 -4.18
C LEU A 370 -20.54 -7.84 -2.92
N LEU A 371 -19.81 -8.13 -1.84
CA LEU A 371 -20.43 -8.52 -0.56
C LEU A 371 -21.27 -7.37 0.04
N ILE A 372 -20.77 -6.13 -0.04
CA ILE A 372 -21.56 -4.95 0.37
C ILE A 372 -22.83 -4.84 -0.49
N GLY A 373 -22.72 -5.00 -1.82
CA GLY A 373 -23.87 -4.93 -2.71
C GLY A 373 -24.95 -5.97 -2.37
N ILE A 374 -24.56 -7.23 -2.13
CA ILE A 374 -25.47 -8.32 -1.76
C ILE A 374 -26.22 -8.00 -0.46
N VAL A 375 -25.54 -7.50 0.56
CA VAL A 375 -26.17 -7.15 1.84
C VAL A 375 -27.02 -5.89 1.69
N ALA A 376 -26.56 -4.90 0.92
CA ALA A 376 -27.29 -3.66 0.67
C ALA A 376 -28.61 -3.90 -0.07
N ASP A 377 -28.63 -4.80 -1.04
CA ASP A 377 -29.85 -5.17 -1.78
C ASP A 377 -30.92 -5.82 -0.88
N GLN A 378 -30.50 -6.49 0.19
CA GLN A 378 -31.42 -7.17 1.13
C GLN A 378 -31.83 -6.26 2.31
N MET A 379 -31.04 -5.28 2.67
CA MET A 379 -31.24 -4.45 3.86
C MET A 379 -31.11 -2.94 3.54
N SER A 380 -29.88 -2.41 3.64
CA SER A 380 -29.50 -1.04 3.30
C SER A 380 -27.98 -0.92 3.24
N LEU A 381 -27.43 0.13 2.61
CA LEU A 381 -25.99 0.39 2.63
C LEU A 381 -25.46 0.64 4.04
N LYS A 382 -26.23 1.37 4.88
CA LYS A 382 -25.91 1.55 6.31
C LYS A 382 -25.72 0.20 7.00
N SER A 383 -26.67 -0.72 6.84
CA SER A 383 -26.60 -2.06 7.44
C SER A 383 -25.43 -2.85 6.91
N ALA A 384 -25.18 -2.80 5.61
CA ALA A 384 -24.03 -3.46 4.97
C ALA A 384 -22.69 -2.95 5.53
N PHE A 385 -22.53 -1.63 5.69
CA PHE A 385 -21.33 -1.06 6.33
C PHE A 385 -21.19 -1.50 7.79
N LEU A 386 -22.26 -1.44 8.56
CA LEU A 386 -22.24 -1.86 9.96
C LEU A 386 -21.88 -3.34 10.14
N ILE A 387 -22.42 -4.21 9.30
CA ILE A 387 -22.14 -5.65 9.38
C ILE A 387 -20.75 -5.97 8.86
N ILE A 388 -20.46 -5.60 7.62
CA ILE A 388 -19.22 -6.03 6.94
C ILE A 388 -18.00 -5.27 7.44
N CYS A 389 -18.04 -3.94 7.52
CA CYS A 389 -16.89 -3.16 7.98
C CYS A 389 -16.60 -3.39 9.46
N SER A 390 -17.64 -3.42 10.32
CA SER A 390 -17.42 -3.63 11.75
C SER A 390 -16.92 -5.05 12.05
N SER A 391 -17.43 -6.10 11.38
CA SER A 391 -16.94 -7.45 11.55
C SER A 391 -15.52 -7.61 11.02
N ALA A 392 -15.19 -7.04 9.86
CA ALA A 392 -13.84 -7.06 9.32
C ALA A 392 -12.85 -6.38 10.25
N TRP A 393 -13.15 -5.18 10.75
CA TRP A 393 -12.28 -4.49 11.71
C TRP A 393 -12.19 -5.21 13.05
N ALA A 394 -13.27 -5.82 13.55
CA ALA A 394 -13.23 -6.65 14.76
C ALA A 394 -12.29 -7.85 14.59
N LEU A 395 -12.37 -8.53 13.45
CA LEU A 395 -11.43 -9.61 13.12
C LEU A 395 -9.99 -9.10 13.02
N CYS A 396 -9.74 -7.96 12.36
CA CYS A 396 -8.42 -7.34 12.31
C CYS A 396 -7.88 -7.03 13.71
N ALA A 397 -8.72 -6.48 14.60
CA ALA A 397 -8.31 -6.21 15.99
C ALA A 397 -7.91 -7.48 16.74
N VAL A 398 -8.64 -8.59 16.55
CA VAL A 398 -8.26 -9.90 17.11
C VAL A 398 -6.92 -10.38 16.56
N PHE A 399 -6.74 -10.33 15.24
CA PHE A 399 -5.48 -10.74 14.61
C PHE A 399 -4.31 -9.88 15.07
N PHE A 400 -4.45 -8.55 15.15
CA PHE A 400 -3.41 -7.67 15.68
C PHE A 400 -3.11 -7.95 17.15
N GLY A 401 -4.14 -8.18 17.98
CA GLY A 401 -3.98 -8.52 19.40
C GLY A 401 -3.19 -9.82 19.61
N VAL A 402 -3.52 -10.88 18.86
CA VAL A 402 -2.78 -12.15 18.89
C VAL A 402 -1.36 -11.95 18.33
N THR A 403 -1.20 -11.20 17.25
CA THR A 403 0.11 -10.91 16.67
C THR A 403 0.98 -10.09 17.63
N ALA A 404 0.43 -9.15 18.39
CA ALA A 404 1.15 -8.42 19.43
C ALA A 404 1.77 -9.34 20.50
N TYR A 405 1.16 -10.49 20.76
CA TYR A 405 1.70 -11.49 21.65
C TYR A 405 2.84 -12.31 21.01
N LEU A 406 2.75 -12.60 19.72
CA LEU A 406 3.70 -13.47 19.00
C LEU A 406 4.95 -12.73 18.49
N VAL A 407 4.78 -11.49 17.99
CA VAL A 407 5.83 -10.68 17.33
C VAL A 407 7.13 -10.58 18.15
N PRO A 408 7.13 -10.37 19.49
CA PRO A 408 8.37 -10.27 20.24
C PRO A 408 9.29 -11.49 20.12
N ARG A 409 8.71 -12.70 20.06
CA ARG A 409 9.47 -13.96 19.88
C ARG A 409 10.04 -14.08 18.48
N ASP A 410 9.27 -13.68 17.47
CA ASP A 410 9.70 -13.74 16.08
C ASP A 410 10.78 -12.70 15.77
N ILE A 411 10.72 -11.50 16.37
CA ILE A 411 11.78 -10.50 16.34
C ILE A 411 13.06 -11.04 17.00
N GLU A 412 12.95 -11.65 18.17
CA GLU A 412 14.11 -12.23 18.87
C GLU A 412 14.77 -13.30 18.01
N THR A 413 13.96 -14.20 17.42
CA THR A 413 14.45 -15.23 16.51
C THR A 413 15.17 -14.62 15.29
N LEU A 414 14.63 -13.56 14.72
CA LEU A 414 15.27 -12.85 13.61
C LEU A 414 16.61 -12.24 14.03
N HIS A 415 16.65 -11.56 15.19
CA HIS A 415 17.90 -10.97 15.70
C HIS A 415 18.97 -12.03 15.95
N GLN A 416 18.62 -13.19 16.53
CA GLN A 416 19.55 -14.30 16.72
C GLN A 416 20.07 -14.83 15.38
N GLN A 417 19.22 -14.97 14.36
CA GLN A 417 19.65 -15.37 13.01
C GLN A 417 20.60 -14.35 12.38
N LEU A 418 20.30 -13.05 12.50
CA LEU A 418 21.15 -11.98 11.97
C LEU A 418 22.50 -11.92 12.71
N GLN A 419 22.50 -12.06 14.04
CA GLN A 419 23.73 -12.11 14.83
C GLN A 419 24.60 -13.34 14.49
N ALA A 420 23.99 -14.52 14.30
CA ALA A 420 24.72 -15.72 13.88
C ALA A 420 25.36 -15.51 12.51
N ARG A 421 24.65 -14.90 11.55
CA ARG A 421 25.19 -14.54 10.23
C ARG A 421 26.33 -13.54 10.35
N ALA A 422 26.17 -12.50 11.17
CA ALA A 422 27.20 -11.51 11.38
C ALA A 422 28.49 -12.12 11.96
N ARG A 423 28.38 -13.05 12.89
CA ARG A 423 29.55 -13.80 13.45
C ARG A 423 30.26 -14.62 12.39
N LEU A 424 29.53 -15.41 11.62
CA LEU A 424 30.08 -16.22 10.54
C LEU A 424 30.82 -15.36 9.49
N GLU A 425 30.26 -14.20 9.16
CA GLU A 425 30.88 -13.29 8.21
C GLU A 425 32.15 -12.63 8.77
N THR A 426 32.13 -12.25 10.06
CA THR A 426 33.32 -11.75 10.76
C THR A 426 34.41 -12.79 10.80
N GLU A 427 34.08 -14.05 11.11
CA GLU A 427 35.04 -15.17 11.11
C GLU A 427 35.64 -15.43 9.72
N ARG A 428 34.86 -15.30 8.65
CA ARG A 428 35.33 -15.38 7.26
C ARG A 428 36.29 -14.25 6.89
N GLN A 429 36.04 -13.02 7.40
CA GLN A 429 36.88 -11.85 7.11
C GLN A 429 38.16 -11.82 7.96
N THR A 430 38.13 -12.39 9.17
CA THR A 430 39.28 -12.42 10.10
C THR A 430 40.04 -13.74 10.13
N GLY A 431 39.50 -14.80 9.52
CA GLY A 431 40.18 -16.08 9.40
C GLY A 431 41.43 -15.97 8.53
N PRO A 432 42.46 -16.82 8.76
CA PRO A 432 43.68 -16.78 7.99
C PRO A 432 43.34 -16.94 6.50
N GLN A 433 43.72 -15.95 5.70
CA GLN A 433 43.76 -16.11 4.25
C GLN A 433 44.54 -17.42 4.01
N LYS A 434 43.85 -18.48 3.56
CA LYS A 434 44.55 -19.63 3.03
C LYS A 434 45.40 -19.09 1.89
N GLU A 435 46.69 -18.98 2.14
CA GLU A 435 47.71 -18.77 1.12
C GLU A 435 47.37 -19.69 -0.04
N MET A 436 46.89 -19.13 -1.14
CA MET A 436 46.96 -19.81 -2.42
C MET A 436 48.42 -19.77 -2.83
N VAL A 437 49.10 -20.85 -2.52
CA VAL A 437 50.36 -21.22 -3.18
C VAL A 437 50.03 -21.98 -4.45
#